data_ebc3b466b4cf8284359607941120beab
#
_entry.id   ebc3b466b4cf8284359607941120beab
#
_cell.length_a   1.000
_cell.length_b   1.000
_cell.length_c   1.000
_cell.angle_alpha   90.00
_cell.angle_beta   90.00
_cell.angle_gamma   90.00
#
_symmetry.space_group_name_H-M   'P 1'
#
loop_
_entity.id
_entity.type
_entity.pdbx_description
1 polymer ?
#
loop_
_entity_poly.entity_id
_entity_poly.type
_entity_poly.pdbx_seq_one_letter_code
_entity_poly.pdbx_strand_id
1 'polypeptide(L)'
;DAMSYTEAESRIMHEMESVISGDYYISSLKKSNITELVPSEDENDDRWYKAKVNIIDADEVSGKEKSTGQYYLVAASNINKALENLEKSLASFVVPYEIASLTDTQFMDVFPYFSDEEEQIPENLKPLTEEKTEEEI
;
A
#
# COMPACT_ATOMS: atom_id res chain seq x y z
N ASP A 1 1.97 0.93 7.22
CA ASP A 1 1.18 -0.29 7.13
C ASP A 1 1.53 -1.22 8.29
N ALA A 2 0.54 -1.79 8.94
CA ALA A 2 0.75 -2.65 10.10
C ALA A 2 -0.47 -3.52 10.36
N MET A 3 -0.26 -4.64 11.04
CA MET A 3 -1.33 -5.58 11.34
C MET A 3 -2.08 -5.27 12.64
N SER A 4 -1.53 -4.45 13.51
CA SER A 4 -2.16 -4.05 14.77
C SER A 4 -1.77 -2.63 15.14
N TYR A 5 -2.50 -2.04 16.08
CA TYR A 5 -2.18 -0.70 16.58
C TYR A 5 -0.83 -0.67 17.29
N THR A 6 -0.51 -1.71 18.05
CA THR A 6 0.78 -1.79 18.74
C THR A 6 1.93 -1.86 17.74
N GLU A 7 1.77 -2.66 16.70
CA GLU A 7 2.77 -2.76 15.63
C GLU A 7 2.91 -1.44 14.88
N ALA A 8 1.80 -0.77 14.58
CA ALA A 8 1.82 0.51 13.90
C ALA A 8 2.58 1.55 14.70
N GLU A 9 2.35 1.61 16.02
CA GLU A 9 3.07 2.52 16.91
C GLU A 9 4.57 2.24 16.90
N SER A 10 4.95 0.98 17.06
CA SER A 10 6.37 0.58 17.04
C SER A 10 7.04 0.91 15.72
N ARG A 11 6.38 0.64 14.62
CA ARG A 11 6.95 0.88 13.30
C ARG A 11 7.13 2.35 13.00
N ILE A 12 6.16 3.19 13.32
CA ILE A 12 6.28 4.62 13.06
C ILE A 12 7.35 5.25 13.94
N MET A 13 7.50 4.80 15.18
CA MET A 13 8.55 5.28 16.04
C MET A 13 9.94 4.89 15.51
N HIS A 14 10.07 3.69 15.01
CA HIS A 14 11.31 3.22 14.39
C HIS A 14 11.67 4.06 13.17
N GLU A 15 10.70 4.31 12.29
CA GLU A 15 10.93 5.10 11.08
C GLU A 15 11.26 6.56 11.41
N MET A 16 10.64 7.12 12.45
CA MET A 16 10.87 8.51 12.83
C MET A 16 12.21 8.73 13.50
N GLU A 17 12.81 7.73 14.11
CA GLU A 17 14.13 7.84 14.73
C GLU A 17 15.21 8.33 13.77
N SER A 18 15.12 7.93 12.50
CA SER A 18 16.08 8.32 11.48
C SER A 18 15.81 9.70 10.87
N VAL A 19 14.62 10.25 11.09
CA VAL A 19 14.16 11.49 10.44
C VAL A 19 14.10 12.65 11.43
N ILE A 20 13.72 12.38 12.67
CA ILE A 20 13.49 13.41 13.69
C ILE A 20 14.58 13.31 14.78
N SER A 21 15.26 14.40 15.01
CA SER A 21 16.32 14.47 16.04
C SER A 21 15.83 14.98 17.40
N GLY A 22 14.60 15.46 17.49
CA GLY A 22 14.02 15.98 18.74
C GLY A 22 12.93 15.07 19.27
N ASP A 23 12.28 15.53 20.33
CA ASP A 23 11.16 14.81 20.90
C ASP A 23 9.95 14.86 19.95
N TYR A 24 9.21 13.77 19.91
CA TYR A 24 7.97 13.68 19.14
C TYR A 24 6.99 12.77 19.86
N TYR A 25 5.73 12.85 19.45
CA TYR A 25 4.69 11.96 19.96
C TYR A 25 3.69 11.63 18.86
N ILE A 26 2.98 10.53 19.04
CA ILE A 26 1.92 10.12 18.12
C ILE A 26 0.63 10.80 18.57
N SER A 27 0.13 11.72 17.74
CA SER A 27 -1.09 12.48 18.06
C SER A 27 -2.36 11.70 17.80
N SER A 28 -2.35 10.77 16.84
CA SER A 28 -3.49 9.92 16.58
C SER A 28 -3.08 8.64 15.87
N LEU A 29 -3.89 7.60 16.06
CA LEU A 29 -3.68 6.30 15.46
C LEU A 29 -5.04 5.75 15.07
N LYS A 30 -5.28 5.59 13.78
CA LYS A 30 -6.57 5.16 13.26
C LYS A 30 -6.40 4.06 12.21
N LYS A 31 -7.34 3.13 12.20
CA LYS A 31 -7.41 2.14 11.14
C LYS A 31 -7.93 2.83 9.87
N SER A 32 -7.23 2.63 8.76
CA SER A 32 -7.63 3.17 7.47
C SER A 32 -8.43 2.14 6.68
N ASN A 33 -9.24 2.61 5.76
CA ASN A 33 -9.96 1.75 4.81
C ASN A 33 -9.17 1.49 3.53
N ILE A 34 -7.92 1.92 3.47
CA ILE A 34 -7.05 1.67 2.32
C ILE A 34 -6.60 0.22 2.36
N THR A 35 -6.83 -0.50 1.26
CA THR A 35 -6.52 -1.93 1.18
C THR A 35 -5.32 -2.24 0.30
N GLU A 36 -4.98 -1.35 -0.63
CA GLU A 36 -3.89 -1.59 -1.57
C GLU A 36 -2.98 -0.37 -1.69
N LEU A 37 -1.70 -0.63 -1.88
CA LEU A 37 -0.71 0.40 -2.17
C LEU A 37 -0.21 0.23 -3.59
N VAL A 38 -0.09 1.35 -4.29
CA VAL A 38 0.51 1.40 -5.64
C VAL A 38 1.74 2.28 -5.54
N PRO A 39 2.89 1.71 -5.21
CA PRO A 39 4.13 2.47 -5.13
C PRO A 39 4.65 2.81 -6.52
N SER A 40 5.54 3.78 -6.60
CA SER A 40 6.20 4.15 -7.84
C SER A 40 7.72 4.15 -7.63
N GLU A 41 8.44 3.75 -8.66
CA GLU A 41 9.89 3.80 -8.66
C GLU A 41 10.42 5.15 -9.12
N ASP A 42 9.56 6.01 -9.65
CA ASP A 42 9.94 7.34 -10.10
C ASP A 42 10.07 8.27 -8.89
N GLU A 43 11.23 8.89 -8.72
CA GLU A 43 11.51 9.80 -7.62
C GLU A 43 10.61 11.05 -7.65
N ASN A 44 10.10 11.42 -8.81
CA ASN A 44 9.21 12.55 -8.96
C ASN A 44 7.79 12.23 -8.46
N ASP A 45 7.46 10.97 -8.28
CA ASP A 45 6.18 10.53 -7.75
C ASP A 45 6.22 10.55 -6.22
N ASP A 46 6.26 11.76 -5.67
CA ASP A 46 6.47 12.01 -4.24
C ASP A 46 5.20 12.37 -3.49
N ARG A 47 4.05 12.31 -4.14
CA ARG A 47 2.76 12.60 -3.54
C ARG A 47 1.89 11.34 -3.54
N TRP A 48 0.93 11.32 -2.63
CA TRP A 48 0.04 10.16 -2.48
C TRP A 48 -1.40 10.56 -2.74
N TYR A 49 -2.07 9.77 -3.57
CA TYR A 49 -3.47 9.98 -3.96
C TYR A 49 -4.30 8.79 -3.51
N LYS A 50 -5.51 9.08 -3.02
CA LYS A 50 -6.44 8.04 -2.63
C LYS A 50 -7.46 7.83 -3.75
N ALA A 51 -7.58 6.59 -4.19
CA ALA A 51 -8.51 6.21 -5.24
C ALA A 51 -9.56 5.25 -4.70
N LYS A 52 -10.80 5.45 -5.11
CA LYS A 52 -11.85 4.46 -4.88
C LYS A 52 -12.11 3.73 -6.19
N VAL A 53 -11.94 2.42 -6.16
CA VAL A 53 -12.16 1.56 -7.31
C VAL A 53 -13.32 0.63 -7.00
N ASN A 54 -14.35 0.67 -7.82
CA ASN A 54 -15.48 -0.23 -7.71
C ASN A 54 -15.24 -1.41 -8.62
N ILE A 55 -15.21 -2.60 -8.03
CA ILE A 55 -15.09 -3.84 -8.77
C ILE A 55 -16.48 -4.36 -9.01
N ILE A 56 -16.81 -4.58 -10.26
CA ILE A 56 -18.15 -4.99 -10.68
C ILE A 56 -18.16 -6.50 -10.85
N ASP A 57 -19.00 -7.16 -10.08
CA ASP A 57 -19.15 -8.60 -10.12
C ASP A 57 -20.60 -8.94 -10.44
N ALA A 58 -20.80 -9.87 -11.33
CA ALA A 58 -22.14 -10.31 -11.72
C ALA A 58 -22.44 -11.66 -11.06
N ASP A 59 -23.59 -11.74 -10.39
CA ASP A 59 -24.07 -13.00 -9.85
C ASP A 59 -24.64 -13.84 -10.98
N GLU A 60 -24.04 -14.97 -11.25
CA GLU A 60 -24.44 -15.87 -12.31
C GLU A 60 -25.85 -16.44 -12.11
N VAL A 61 -26.25 -16.57 -10.86
CA VAL A 61 -27.57 -17.17 -10.52
C VAL A 61 -28.70 -16.15 -10.69
N SER A 62 -28.52 -14.94 -10.16
CA SER A 62 -29.55 -13.90 -10.18
C SER A 62 -29.41 -12.91 -11.32
N GLY A 63 -28.26 -12.88 -11.98
CA GLY A 63 -27.95 -11.90 -13.01
C GLY A 63 -27.76 -10.48 -12.51
N LYS A 64 -27.73 -10.29 -11.19
CA LYS A 64 -27.55 -8.98 -10.61
C LYS A 64 -26.07 -8.63 -10.49
N GLU A 65 -25.75 -7.39 -10.78
CA GLU A 65 -24.41 -6.87 -10.60
C GLU A 65 -24.22 -6.41 -9.16
N LYS A 66 -23.07 -6.74 -8.58
CA LYS A 66 -22.64 -6.21 -7.30
C LYS A 66 -21.40 -5.37 -7.51
N SER A 67 -21.34 -4.25 -6.82
CA SER A 67 -20.19 -3.37 -6.87
C SER A 67 -19.54 -3.37 -5.49
N THR A 68 -18.25 -3.71 -5.44
CA THR A 68 -17.47 -3.69 -4.22
C THR A 68 -16.42 -2.60 -4.30
N GLY A 69 -16.45 -1.66 -3.36
CA GLY A 69 -15.48 -0.57 -3.32
C GLY A 69 -14.20 -0.98 -2.64
N GLN A 70 -13.08 -0.70 -3.29
CA GLN A 70 -11.75 -0.86 -2.72
C GLN A 70 -11.02 0.47 -2.77
N TYR A 71 -10.18 0.72 -1.78
CA TYR A 71 -9.43 1.96 -1.70
C TYR A 71 -7.95 1.70 -1.91
N TYR A 72 -7.39 2.44 -2.85
CA TYR A 72 -5.99 2.36 -3.24
C TYR A 72 -5.27 3.64 -2.86
N LEU A 73 -4.03 3.52 -2.45
CA LEU A 73 -3.16 4.66 -2.22
C LEU A 73 -2.07 4.63 -3.29
N VAL A 74 -2.04 5.65 -4.14
CA VAL A 74 -1.23 5.67 -5.35
C VAL A 74 -0.18 6.76 -5.26
N ALA A 75 1.07 6.41 -5.48
CA ALA A 75 2.16 7.37 -5.56
C ALA A 75 2.20 8.02 -6.95
N ALA A 76 2.28 9.33 -6.99
CA ALA A 76 2.35 10.08 -8.25
C ALA A 76 2.84 11.50 -8.03
N SER A 77 3.24 12.17 -9.10
CA SER A 77 3.65 13.57 -9.06
C SER A 77 2.48 14.55 -9.19
N ASN A 78 1.39 14.10 -9.81
CA ASN A 78 0.17 14.88 -9.95
C ASN A 78 -1.01 13.94 -10.17
N ILE A 79 -2.21 14.50 -10.24
CA ILE A 79 -3.42 13.68 -10.32
C ILE A 79 -3.53 12.91 -11.64
N ASN A 80 -3.04 13.47 -12.74
CA ASN A 80 -3.04 12.76 -14.02
C ASN A 80 -2.10 11.57 -13.99
N LYS A 81 -0.95 11.74 -13.38
CA LYS A 81 0.02 10.67 -13.19
C LYS A 81 -0.52 9.59 -12.25
N ALA A 82 -1.26 10.00 -11.23
CA ALA A 82 -1.91 9.09 -10.31
C ALA A 82 -2.91 8.19 -11.04
N LEU A 83 -3.72 8.77 -11.91
CA LEU A 83 -4.65 8.00 -12.72
C LEU A 83 -3.92 7.01 -13.63
N GLU A 84 -2.86 7.46 -14.28
CA GLU A 84 -2.05 6.61 -15.15
C GLU A 84 -1.43 5.45 -14.38
N ASN A 85 -0.82 5.73 -13.23
CA ASN A 85 -0.20 4.69 -12.40
C ASN A 85 -1.24 3.69 -11.88
N LEU A 86 -2.42 4.17 -11.51
CA LEU A 86 -3.50 3.32 -11.05
C LEU A 86 -4.00 2.42 -12.18
N GLU A 87 -4.20 2.96 -13.36
CA GLU A 87 -4.64 2.17 -14.52
C GLU A 87 -3.64 1.08 -14.88
N LYS A 88 -2.36 1.37 -14.79
CA LYS A 88 -1.31 0.37 -15.00
C LYS A 88 -1.41 -0.77 -13.98
N SER A 89 -1.67 -0.42 -12.73
CA SER A 89 -1.83 -1.41 -11.67
C SER A 89 -3.08 -2.27 -11.89
N LEU A 90 -4.13 -1.69 -12.43
CA LEU A 90 -5.39 -2.40 -12.68
C LEU A 90 -5.43 -3.14 -14.01
N ALA A 91 -4.41 -2.99 -14.84
CA ALA A 91 -4.38 -3.61 -16.17
C ALA A 91 -4.42 -5.13 -16.13
N SER A 92 -4.01 -5.74 -15.03
CA SER A 92 -4.05 -7.19 -14.87
C SER A 92 -5.41 -7.73 -14.40
N PHE A 93 -6.36 -6.86 -14.08
CA PHE A 93 -7.68 -7.28 -13.64
C PHE A 93 -8.44 -7.92 -14.80
N VAL A 94 -9.05 -9.07 -14.52
CA VAL A 94 -9.88 -9.78 -15.49
C VAL A 94 -11.36 -9.45 -15.34
N VAL A 95 -11.74 -8.85 -14.21
CA VAL A 95 -13.13 -8.44 -13.95
C VAL A 95 -13.31 -6.95 -14.25
N PRO A 96 -14.52 -6.52 -14.65
CA PRO A 96 -14.76 -5.11 -14.87
C PRO A 96 -14.58 -4.28 -13.61
N TYR A 97 -14.07 -3.09 -13.78
CA TYR A 97 -13.90 -2.15 -12.68
C TYR A 97 -14.20 -0.72 -13.13
N GLU A 98 -14.45 0.12 -12.16
CA GLU A 98 -14.69 1.54 -12.41
C GLU A 98 -13.94 2.35 -11.37
N ILE A 99 -13.20 3.37 -11.82
CA ILE A 99 -12.54 4.30 -10.93
C ILE A 99 -13.55 5.36 -10.54
N ALA A 100 -14.04 5.29 -9.30
CA ALA A 100 -15.10 6.17 -8.83
C ALA A 100 -14.59 7.52 -8.37
N SER A 101 -13.39 7.58 -7.79
CA SER A 101 -12.81 8.83 -7.32
C SER A 101 -11.30 8.74 -7.25
N LEU A 102 -10.65 9.90 -7.32
CA LEU A 102 -9.21 10.03 -7.18
C LEU A 102 -8.96 11.37 -6.51
N THR A 103 -8.42 11.33 -5.30
CA THR A 103 -8.31 12.50 -4.43
C THR A 103 -6.89 12.65 -3.91
N ASP A 104 -6.40 13.88 -3.92
CA ASP A 104 -5.11 14.19 -3.30
C ASP A 104 -5.24 13.99 -1.79
N THR A 105 -4.20 13.43 -1.19
CA THR A 105 -4.13 13.27 0.26
C THR A 105 -3.12 14.25 0.84
N GLN A 106 -3.10 14.34 2.18
CA GLN A 106 -2.09 15.12 2.89
C GLN A 106 -0.97 14.22 3.42
N PHE A 107 -0.93 13.00 3.00
CA PHE A 107 0.10 12.06 3.45
C PHE A 107 1.46 12.49 2.93
N MET A 108 2.40 12.59 3.83
CA MET A 108 3.78 12.96 3.49
C MET A 108 4.62 11.73 3.22
N ASP A 109 4.39 10.67 3.99
CA ASP A 109 5.11 9.42 3.85
C ASP A 109 4.20 8.23 4.08
N VAL A 110 4.49 7.16 3.38
CA VAL A 110 3.80 5.88 3.50
C VAL A 110 4.84 4.79 3.64
N PHE A 111 4.70 3.98 4.68
CA PHE A 111 5.61 2.87 4.95
C PHE A 111 4.88 1.55 4.70
N PRO A 112 5.21 0.84 3.60
CA PRO A 112 4.58 -0.44 3.29
C PRO A 112 4.86 -1.47 4.35
N TYR A 113 3.96 -2.44 4.48
CA TYR A 113 4.14 -3.55 5.40
C TYR A 113 5.18 -4.54 4.85
N PHE A 114 6.03 -5.00 5.74
CA PHE A 114 6.88 -6.15 5.49
C PHE A 114 7.08 -6.88 6.81
N SER A 115 7.36 -8.18 6.75
CA SER A 115 7.47 -8.98 7.95
C SER A 115 8.72 -8.64 8.76
N ASP A 116 8.65 -8.84 10.06
CA ASP A 116 9.80 -8.64 10.94
C ASP A 116 11.01 -9.46 10.51
N GLU A 117 10.76 -10.63 9.96
CA GLU A 117 11.81 -11.49 9.45
C GLU A 117 12.58 -10.83 8.31
N GLU A 118 11.87 -10.15 7.43
CA GLU A 118 12.50 -9.42 6.33
C GLU A 118 13.34 -8.26 6.84
N GLU A 119 12.87 -7.57 7.88
CA GLU A 119 13.61 -6.48 8.49
C GLU A 119 14.89 -6.94 9.16
N GLN A 120 14.86 -8.11 9.77
CA GLN A 120 15.98 -8.62 10.54
C GLN A 120 17.06 -9.29 9.70
N ILE A 121 16.71 -9.77 8.53
CA ILE A 121 17.63 -10.46 7.65
C ILE A 121 18.41 -9.44 6.82
N PRO A 122 19.76 -9.41 6.97
CA PRO A 122 20.57 -8.56 6.11
C PRO A 122 20.37 -8.92 4.64
N GLU A 123 20.35 -7.92 3.81
CA GLU A 123 20.03 -8.10 2.41
C GLU A 123 20.93 -9.11 1.69
N ASN A 124 22.21 -9.13 2.06
CA ASN A 124 23.16 -10.07 1.47
C ASN A 124 22.94 -11.51 1.90
N LEU A 125 22.14 -11.75 2.93
CA LEU A 125 21.83 -13.08 3.41
C LEU A 125 20.47 -13.60 2.97
N LYS A 126 19.61 -12.73 2.49
CA LYS A 126 18.27 -13.12 2.05
C LYS A 126 18.25 -14.25 1.02
N PRO A 127 19.02 -14.20 -0.05
CA PRO A 127 19.04 -15.30 -1.02
C PRO A 127 19.48 -16.62 -0.41
N LEU A 128 20.47 -16.59 0.47
CA LEU A 128 20.95 -17.79 1.13
C LEU A 128 19.91 -18.40 2.04
N THR A 129 19.15 -17.54 2.72
CA THR A 129 18.08 -17.99 3.60
C THR A 129 16.98 -18.67 2.81
N GLU A 130 16.60 -18.11 1.69
CA GLU A 130 15.59 -18.67 0.82
C GLU A 130 16.02 -20.01 0.23
N GLU A 131 17.24 -20.07 -0.27
CA GLU A 131 17.80 -21.32 -0.79
C GLU A 131 17.85 -22.41 0.27
N LYS A 132 18.28 -22.05 1.46
CA LYS A 132 18.35 -22.98 2.57
C LYS A 132 16.99 -23.59 2.89
N THR A 133 15.96 -22.77 2.86
CA THR A 133 14.59 -23.22 3.11
C THR A 133 14.15 -24.23 2.08
N GLU A 134 14.51 -24.03 0.84
CA GLU A 134 14.18 -24.96 -0.23
C GLU A 134 15.00 -26.23 -0.20
N GLU A 135 16.27 -26.12 0.11
CA GLU A 135 17.18 -27.24 0.12
C GLU A 135 17.01 -28.19 1.31
N GLU A 136 16.51 -27.68 2.40
CA GLU A 136 16.27 -28.48 3.59
C GLU A 136 15.08 -29.42 3.47
N ILE A 137 14.44 -29.34 2.40
CA ILE A 137 13.30 -30.22 2.08
C ILE A 137 13.69 -31.68 2.01
#